data_fa58b2de80990258fd179cce4cde03cd
#
_entry.id   fa58b2de80990258fd179cce4cde03cd
#
_cell.length_a   1.000
_cell.length_b   1.000
_cell.length_c   1.000
_cell.angle_alpha   90.00
_cell.angle_beta   90.00
_cell.angle_gamma   90.00
#
_symmetry.space_group_name_H-M   'P 1'
#
loop_
_entity.id
_entity.type
_entity.pdbx_description
1 polymer ?
#
loop_
_entity_poly.entity_id
_entity_poly.type
_entity_poly.pdbx_seq_one_letter_code
_entity_poly.pdbx_strand_id
1 'polypeptide(L)'
;YITQDGGKSWKNITPKGLPETIINAIDISPHDKETVYIATTRYKFNDKSPGLYKSTNYGESWKEITGNIPYGAYTRVVREDEVRKGLLLAGTELGVYISFNDGKSWERFNLNMPVLAVTDLMIKHDDLIVATQGRSFWILDDMGLIRQMDDTKETRLFNPENSTIGNWYSQLNSNYSDGTSTFTGVNPANGVVIYYNLNEGDHDQKLTVKIYDENNKLIREINNQTNKNFISYNGGPSREPVLTNNIGLNRFVWNTRHKSLIGVPYAYIEGRFSGHKAIPGKYKISLE
;
A
#
# COMPACT_ATOMS: atom_id res chain seq x y z
N TYR A 1 -11.01 27.68 14.52
CA TYR A 1 -12.13 27.65 15.44
C TYR A 1 -12.74 26.26 15.51
N ILE A 2 -13.29 25.88 16.66
CA ILE A 2 -14.02 24.62 16.88
C ILE A 2 -15.41 24.92 17.43
N THR A 3 -16.36 24.07 17.08
CA THR A 3 -17.69 24.02 17.68
C THR A 3 -17.93 22.62 18.25
N GLN A 4 -18.59 22.52 19.40
CA GLN A 4 -19.02 21.27 20.03
C GLN A 4 -20.56 21.17 20.14
N ASP A 5 -21.27 22.17 19.65
CA ASP A 5 -22.72 22.31 19.78
C ASP A 5 -23.45 22.50 18.43
N GLY A 6 -22.84 22.00 17.35
CA GLY A 6 -23.42 22.07 16.00
C GLY A 6 -23.41 23.47 15.39
N GLY A 7 -22.40 24.28 15.74
CA GLY A 7 -22.20 25.61 15.15
C GLY A 7 -22.90 26.76 15.90
N LYS A 8 -23.50 26.48 17.06
CA LYS A 8 -24.14 27.54 17.88
C LYS A 8 -23.11 28.44 18.55
N SER A 9 -21.97 27.85 18.96
CA SER A 9 -20.82 28.60 19.49
C SER A 9 -19.51 28.15 18.84
N TRP A 10 -18.54 29.07 18.80
CA TRP A 10 -17.25 28.84 18.22
C TRP A 10 -16.12 29.31 19.13
N LYS A 11 -15.18 28.44 19.43
CA LYS A 11 -13.98 28.74 20.23
C LYS A 11 -12.77 28.85 19.31
N ASN A 12 -11.96 29.91 19.47
CA ASN A 12 -10.67 30.00 18.78
C ASN A 12 -9.67 29.05 19.44
N ILE A 13 -9.13 28.12 18.64
CA ILE A 13 -8.18 27.10 19.07
C ILE A 13 -6.81 27.24 18.39
N THR A 14 -6.51 28.42 17.82
CA THR A 14 -5.19 28.65 17.21
C THR A 14 -4.10 28.35 18.22
N PRO A 15 -3.07 27.56 17.85
CA PRO A 15 -1.95 27.23 18.75
C PRO A 15 -1.29 28.49 19.30
N LYS A 16 -1.14 28.55 20.62
CA LYS A 16 -0.42 29.68 21.26
C LYS A 16 1.05 29.64 20.87
N GLY A 17 1.59 30.77 20.45
CA GLY A 17 2.99 30.88 20.04
C GLY A 17 3.27 30.41 18.63
N LEU A 18 2.25 29.96 17.88
CA LEU A 18 2.38 29.68 16.46
C LEU A 18 2.75 30.99 15.74
N PRO A 19 3.87 31.05 15.02
CA PRO A 19 4.21 32.24 14.24
C PRO A 19 3.21 32.44 13.12
N GLU A 20 3.15 33.66 12.56
CA GLU A 20 2.29 33.92 11.41
C GLU A 20 2.52 32.91 10.30
N THR A 21 1.48 32.18 9.93
CA THR A 21 1.55 31.02 9.04
C THR A 21 0.24 30.83 8.28
N ILE A 22 0.29 30.07 7.20
CA ILE A 22 -0.88 29.58 6.50
C ILE A 22 -1.19 28.19 7.03
N ILE A 23 -2.42 27.96 7.51
CA ILE A 23 -2.95 26.62 7.81
C ILE A 23 -3.49 26.06 6.50
N ASN A 24 -2.81 25.08 5.95
CA ASN A 24 -3.16 24.49 4.64
C ASN A 24 -4.20 23.38 4.77
N ALA A 25 -4.13 22.59 5.83
CA ALA A 25 -5.04 21.47 6.05
C ALA A 25 -5.33 21.30 7.53
N ILE A 26 -6.55 20.84 7.79
CA ILE A 26 -7.03 20.39 9.10
C ILE A 26 -7.57 18.98 8.89
N ASP A 27 -7.17 18.04 9.74
CA ASP A 27 -7.64 16.67 9.74
C ASP A 27 -8.10 16.27 11.13
N ILE A 28 -9.30 15.70 11.23
CA ILE A 28 -9.84 15.20 12.49
C ILE A 28 -9.57 13.71 12.54
N SER A 29 -9.00 13.24 13.65
CA SER A 29 -8.71 11.81 13.82
C SER A 29 -9.99 10.97 13.65
N PRO A 30 -9.98 9.95 12.80
CA PRO A 30 -11.08 9.01 12.70
C PRO A 30 -11.22 8.11 13.95
N HIS A 31 -10.19 8.07 14.79
CA HIS A 31 -10.14 7.23 15.99
C HIS A 31 -10.53 7.95 17.27
N ASP A 32 -10.44 9.29 17.28
CA ASP A 32 -10.67 10.10 18.47
C ASP A 32 -11.10 11.52 18.09
N LYS A 33 -12.35 11.85 18.37
CA LYS A 33 -12.94 13.17 18.08
C LYS A 33 -12.25 14.36 18.76
N GLU A 34 -11.47 14.12 19.81
CA GLU A 34 -10.73 15.15 20.55
C GLU A 34 -9.39 15.46 19.87
N THR A 35 -8.96 14.54 18.98
CA THR A 35 -7.68 14.64 18.27
C THR A 35 -7.85 15.31 16.91
N VAL A 36 -7.02 16.32 16.68
CA VAL A 36 -6.97 17.05 15.41
C VAL A 36 -5.52 17.32 15.02
N TYR A 37 -5.27 17.28 13.73
CA TYR A 37 -3.98 17.56 13.11
C TYR A 37 -4.10 18.78 12.22
N ILE A 38 -3.04 19.61 12.16
CA ILE A 38 -2.93 20.69 11.20
C ILE A 38 -1.59 20.64 10.48
N ALA A 39 -1.62 20.96 9.19
CA ALA A 39 -0.45 21.21 8.38
C ALA A 39 -0.33 22.70 8.08
N THR A 40 0.84 23.27 8.32
CA THR A 40 1.09 24.70 8.17
C THR A 40 2.29 24.98 7.29
N THR A 41 2.33 26.17 6.67
CA THR A 41 3.45 26.59 5.85
C THR A 41 3.73 28.09 5.98
N ARG A 42 5.00 28.44 5.83
CA ARG A 42 5.50 29.83 5.94
C ARG A 42 6.34 30.24 4.70
N TYR A 43 6.22 29.53 3.60
CA TYR A 43 7.02 29.80 2.40
C TYR A 43 6.91 31.26 1.90
N LYS A 44 5.76 31.91 2.12
CA LYS A 44 5.56 33.33 1.78
C LYS A 44 6.41 34.28 2.62
N PHE A 45 6.90 33.83 3.75
CA PHE A 45 7.84 34.54 4.62
C PHE A 45 9.28 34.08 4.41
N ASN A 46 9.57 33.42 3.28
CA ASN A 46 10.86 32.82 2.97
C ASN A 46 11.34 31.78 3.99
N ASP A 47 10.41 31.20 4.74
CA ASP A 47 10.64 30.11 5.69
C ASP A 47 10.07 28.82 5.10
N LYS A 48 10.96 27.88 4.77
CA LYS A 48 10.62 26.58 4.16
C LYS A 48 10.62 25.44 5.19
N SER A 49 10.52 25.75 6.46
CA SER A 49 10.38 24.75 7.51
C SER A 49 9.07 23.99 7.37
N PRO A 50 9.06 22.65 7.60
CA PRO A 50 7.82 21.92 7.74
C PRO A 50 7.10 22.35 9.03
N GLY A 51 5.77 22.19 9.06
CA GLY A 51 4.97 22.53 10.23
C GLY A 51 3.76 21.60 10.35
N LEU A 52 3.85 20.63 11.26
CA LEU A 52 2.78 19.71 11.61
C LEU A 52 2.52 19.78 13.11
N TYR A 53 1.26 19.91 13.46
CA TYR A 53 0.85 20.00 14.87
C TYR A 53 -0.33 19.08 15.13
N LYS A 54 -0.35 18.53 16.35
CA LYS A 54 -1.42 17.66 16.87
C LYS A 54 -1.97 18.24 18.16
N SER A 55 -3.28 18.21 18.30
CA SER A 55 -3.99 18.39 19.56
C SER A 55 -4.75 17.11 19.90
N THR A 56 -4.86 16.78 21.19
CA THR A 56 -5.63 15.63 21.71
C THR A 56 -6.70 16.07 22.71
N ASN A 57 -7.08 17.34 22.69
CA ASN A 57 -8.01 17.94 23.64
C ASN A 57 -8.80 19.10 23.00
N TYR A 58 -9.40 18.85 21.83
CA TYR A 58 -10.20 19.81 21.09
C TYR A 58 -9.49 21.14 20.78
N GLY A 59 -8.15 21.10 20.62
CA GLY A 59 -7.36 22.31 20.31
C GLY A 59 -7.00 23.18 21.52
N GLU A 60 -7.18 22.72 22.75
CA GLU A 60 -6.78 23.49 23.95
C GLU A 60 -5.26 23.58 24.09
N SER A 61 -4.57 22.53 23.71
CA SER A 61 -3.12 22.50 23.62
C SER A 61 -2.65 21.81 22.33
N TRP A 62 -1.49 22.19 21.86
CA TRP A 62 -0.92 21.69 20.63
C TRP A 62 0.52 21.23 20.84
N LYS A 63 0.87 20.15 20.20
CA LYS A 63 2.22 19.60 20.15
C LYS A 63 2.68 19.59 18.72
N GLU A 64 3.90 20.05 18.48
CA GLU A 64 4.57 19.89 17.20
C GLU A 64 4.93 18.42 16.99
N ILE A 65 4.63 17.90 15.79
CA ILE A 65 4.89 16.53 15.38
C ILE A 65 5.67 16.46 14.06
N THR A 66 6.37 17.53 13.74
CA THR A 66 7.18 17.66 12.51
C THR A 66 8.33 16.67 12.46
N GLY A 67 8.87 16.28 13.62
CA GLY A 67 9.92 15.29 13.74
C GLY A 67 11.17 15.60 12.92
N ASN A 68 11.57 14.65 12.09
CA ASN A 68 12.77 14.70 11.24
C ASN A 68 12.48 15.06 9.77
N ILE A 69 11.30 15.60 9.45
CA ILE A 69 11.05 16.12 8.11
C ILE A 69 12.03 17.27 7.82
N PRO A 70 12.80 17.20 6.70
CA PRO A 70 13.88 18.14 6.48
C PRO A 70 13.39 19.54 6.07
N TYR A 71 14.22 20.56 6.33
CA TYR A 71 14.02 21.89 5.78
C TYR A 71 13.88 21.85 4.26
N GLY A 72 12.96 22.64 3.70
CA GLY A 72 12.60 22.62 2.27
C GLY A 72 11.40 21.72 1.96
N ALA A 73 11.09 20.74 2.79
CA ALA A 73 9.90 19.92 2.70
C ALA A 73 8.74 20.55 3.49
N TYR A 74 8.42 21.82 3.23
CA TYR A 74 7.32 22.47 3.93
C TYR A 74 5.98 21.76 3.63
N THR A 75 5.17 21.63 4.66
CA THR A 75 4.00 20.76 4.69
C THR A 75 2.76 21.42 4.13
N ARG A 76 1.96 20.68 3.40
CA ARG A 76 0.70 21.14 2.79
C ARG A 76 -0.50 20.41 3.34
N VAL A 77 -0.36 19.14 3.69
CA VAL A 77 -1.45 18.28 4.15
C VAL A 77 -0.93 17.24 5.12
N VAL A 78 -1.78 16.82 6.04
CA VAL A 78 -1.60 15.68 6.92
C VAL A 78 -2.89 14.89 6.96
N ARG A 79 -2.79 13.56 7.00
CA ARG A 79 -3.93 12.65 7.17
C ARG A 79 -3.57 11.54 8.12
N GLU A 80 -4.50 11.17 9.00
CA GLU A 80 -4.41 9.96 9.80
C GLU A 80 -5.13 8.81 9.06
N ASP A 81 -4.54 7.62 9.06
CA ASP A 81 -5.16 6.43 8.50
C ASP A 81 -6.43 6.05 9.29
N GLU A 82 -7.49 5.71 8.58
CA GLU A 82 -8.80 5.40 9.18
C GLU A 82 -8.85 4.03 9.90
N VAL A 83 -7.86 3.15 9.63
CA VAL A 83 -7.81 1.79 10.20
C VAL A 83 -6.72 1.67 11.26
N ARG A 84 -5.51 2.17 11.00
CA ARG A 84 -4.37 2.11 11.92
C ARG A 84 -4.16 3.44 12.60
N LYS A 85 -4.57 3.54 13.87
CA LYS A 85 -4.32 4.73 14.71
C LYS A 85 -2.83 5.06 14.79
N GLY A 86 -2.51 6.35 14.59
CA GLY A 86 -1.12 6.86 14.63
C GLY A 86 -0.29 6.58 13.38
N LEU A 87 -0.86 5.95 12.36
CA LEU A 87 -0.28 5.93 11.01
C LEU A 87 -0.66 7.24 10.34
N LEU A 88 0.34 8.10 10.12
CA LEU A 88 0.15 9.42 9.55
C LEU A 88 0.84 9.53 8.18
N LEU A 89 0.20 10.25 7.28
CA LEU A 89 0.74 10.63 5.98
C LEU A 89 0.81 12.15 5.89
N ALA A 90 1.94 12.68 5.44
CA ALA A 90 2.13 14.11 5.22
C ALA A 90 2.54 14.37 3.77
N GLY A 91 1.81 15.27 3.11
CA GLY A 91 2.17 15.81 1.81
C GLY A 91 2.99 17.09 1.95
N THR A 92 4.11 17.14 1.25
CA THR A 92 5.08 18.25 1.34
C THR A 92 5.45 18.76 -0.04
N GLU A 93 6.27 19.80 -0.11
CA GLU A 93 6.87 20.29 -1.35
C GLU A 93 7.81 19.27 -2.02
N LEU A 94 8.36 18.33 -1.28
CA LEU A 94 9.32 17.34 -1.76
C LEU A 94 8.74 15.91 -1.88
N GLY A 95 7.43 15.76 -1.73
CA GLY A 95 6.74 14.48 -1.84
C GLY A 95 5.97 14.08 -0.57
N VAL A 96 5.72 12.78 -0.43
CA VAL A 96 5.00 12.19 0.69
C VAL A 96 5.97 11.72 1.77
N TYR A 97 5.59 11.92 3.03
CA TYR A 97 6.21 11.35 4.20
C TYR A 97 5.19 10.50 4.97
N ILE A 98 5.65 9.41 5.56
CA ILE A 98 4.85 8.50 6.38
C ILE A 98 5.43 8.43 7.79
N SER A 99 4.55 8.33 8.79
CA SER A 99 4.93 8.07 10.18
C SER A 99 4.12 6.90 10.72
N PHE A 100 4.81 5.90 11.26
CA PHE A 100 4.19 4.72 11.89
C PHE A 100 4.01 4.89 13.41
N ASN A 101 4.43 6.02 13.98
CA ASN A 101 4.56 6.26 15.42
C ASN A 101 3.99 7.63 15.86
N ASP A 102 2.88 8.02 15.22
CA ASP A 102 2.11 9.21 15.61
C ASP A 102 2.93 10.52 15.50
N GLY A 103 3.71 10.66 14.42
CA GLY A 103 4.48 11.84 14.09
C GLY A 103 5.77 12.02 14.88
N LYS A 104 6.22 11.02 15.66
CA LYS A 104 7.51 11.08 16.37
C LYS A 104 8.69 11.04 15.40
N SER A 105 8.58 10.24 14.36
CA SER A 105 9.52 10.18 13.26
C SER A 105 8.79 9.96 11.94
N TRP A 106 9.42 10.40 10.86
CA TRP A 106 8.88 10.38 9.52
C TRP A 106 9.88 9.76 8.56
N GLU A 107 9.38 8.96 7.62
CA GLU A 107 10.15 8.38 6.53
C GLU A 107 9.65 8.93 5.20
N ARG A 108 10.55 9.08 4.23
CA ARG A 108 10.15 9.49 2.88
C ARG A 108 9.42 8.36 2.20
N PHE A 109 8.24 8.65 1.67
CA PHE A 109 7.34 7.65 1.09
C PHE A 109 6.94 7.99 -0.35
N ASN A 110 7.91 8.30 -1.18
CA ASN A 110 7.63 8.62 -2.58
C ASN A 110 7.49 7.38 -3.47
N LEU A 111 8.02 6.22 -3.05
CA LEU A 111 8.08 5.02 -3.86
C LEU A 111 8.66 5.32 -5.27
N ASN A 112 7.89 5.03 -6.34
CA ASN A 112 8.25 5.34 -7.72
C ASN A 112 7.84 6.76 -8.18
N MET A 113 7.19 7.53 -7.31
CA MET A 113 6.81 8.92 -7.59
C MET A 113 8.05 9.82 -7.56
N PRO A 114 8.27 10.68 -8.57
CA PRO A 114 9.39 11.62 -8.55
C PRO A 114 9.26 12.65 -7.41
N VAL A 115 10.31 13.42 -7.17
CA VAL A 115 10.24 14.54 -6.24
C VAL A 115 9.35 15.63 -6.83
N LEU A 116 8.25 15.93 -6.15
CA LEU A 116 7.26 16.91 -6.57
C LEU A 116 6.40 17.38 -5.41
N ALA A 117 5.78 18.53 -5.59
CA ALA A 117 4.89 19.09 -4.57
C ALA A 117 3.58 18.32 -4.49
N VAL A 118 3.27 17.84 -3.30
CA VAL A 118 1.99 17.20 -2.98
C VAL A 118 1.03 18.27 -2.46
N THR A 119 -0.11 18.41 -3.10
CA THR A 119 -1.11 19.43 -2.75
C THR A 119 -2.19 18.91 -1.81
N ASP A 120 -2.56 17.64 -1.94
CA ASP A 120 -3.52 16.99 -1.06
C ASP A 120 -3.30 15.47 -1.01
N LEU A 121 -3.81 14.84 0.04
CA LEU A 121 -3.81 13.40 0.27
C LEU A 121 -5.21 12.95 0.69
N MET A 122 -5.62 11.78 0.22
CA MET A 122 -6.85 11.12 0.64
C MET A 122 -6.63 9.61 0.70
N ILE A 123 -7.10 8.98 1.77
CA ILE A 123 -7.23 7.53 1.83
C ILE A 123 -8.68 7.20 1.53
N LYS A 124 -8.91 6.36 0.52
CA LYS A 124 -10.25 5.99 0.08
C LYS A 124 -10.31 4.55 -0.41
N HIS A 125 -11.18 3.73 0.18
CA HIS A 125 -11.33 2.32 -0.17
C HIS A 125 -10.00 1.55 -0.17
N ASP A 126 -9.19 1.79 0.86
CA ASP A 126 -7.86 1.21 1.03
C ASP A 126 -6.78 1.65 0.02
N ASP A 127 -7.06 2.67 -0.80
CA ASP A 127 -6.08 3.28 -1.68
C ASP A 127 -5.63 4.64 -1.15
N LEU A 128 -4.33 4.96 -1.30
CA LEU A 128 -3.81 6.31 -1.05
C LEU A 128 -3.80 7.09 -2.36
N ILE A 129 -4.59 8.15 -2.40
CA ILE A 129 -4.67 9.08 -3.52
C ILE A 129 -3.81 10.30 -3.20
N VAL A 130 -2.86 10.62 -4.07
CA VAL A 130 -1.93 11.74 -3.94
C VAL A 130 -2.20 12.75 -5.05
N ALA A 131 -2.68 13.93 -4.68
CA ALA A 131 -2.81 15.05 -5.60
C ALA A 131 -1.49 15.82 -5.68
N THR A 132 -1.01 16.12 -6.89
CA THR A 132 0.30 16.72 -7.11
C THR A 132 0.23 18.01 -7.91
N GLN A 133 1.20 18.86 -7.73
CA GLN A 133 1.36 20.05 -8.57
C GLN A 133 2.09 19.70 -9.87
N GLY A 134 1.34 19.66 -10.97
CA GLY A 134 1.90 19.52 -12.32
C GLY A 134 2.15 18.07 -12.79
N ARG A 135 1.82 17.04 -11.99
CA ARG A 135 1.97 15.62 -12.36
C ARG A 135 0.73 14.78 -12.07
N SER A 136 -0.46 15.40 -12.14
CA SER A 136 -1.75 14.74 -11.98
C SER A 136 -1.94 14.05 -10.62
N PHE A 137 -2.74 12.99 -10.60
CA PHE A 137 -2.98 12.15 -9.43
C PHE A 137 -2.13 10.88 -9.50
N TRP A 138 -1.66 10.46 -8.35
CA TRP A 138 -1.00 9.17 -8.15
C TRP A 138 -1.85 8.35 -7.19
N ILE A 139 -1.91 7.05 -7.42
CA ILE A 139 -2.66 6.12 -6.59
C ILE A 139 -1.70 5.03 -6.16
N LEU A 140 -1.62 4.80 -4.85
CA LEU A 140 -1.03 3.61 -4.28
C LEU A 140 -2.17 2.69 -3.88
N ASP A 141 -2.31 1.60 -4.61
CA ASP A 141 -3.25 0.54 -4.30
C ASP A 141 -2.81 -0.19 -3.03
N ASP A 142 -3.78 -0.64 -2.22
CA ASP A 142 -3.56 -1.55 -1.10
C ASP A 142 -2.75 -0.94 0.06
N MET A 143 -3.39 -0.07 0.83
CA MET A 143 -2.88 0.40 2.14
C MET A 143 -2.82 -0.72 3.19
N GLY A 144 -3.47 -1.86 2.96
CA GLY A 144 -3.50 -3.00 3.87
C GLY A 144 -2.12 -3.56 4.16
N LEU A 145 -1.24 -3.60 3.16
CA LEU A 145 0.17 -3.95 3.35
C LEU A 145 0.88 -2.92 4.25
N ILE A 146 0.71 -1.63 3.97
CA ILE A 146 1.37 -0.54 4.71
C ILE A 146 0.91 -0.53 6.17
N ARG A 147 -0.38 -0.80 6.42
CA ARG A 147 -0.93 -0.90 7.77
C ARG A 147 -0.34 -2.05 8.60
N GLN A 148 0.20 -3.07 7.95
CA GLN A 148 0.85 -4.23 8.59
C GLN A 148 2.37 -4.06 8.75
N MET A 149 2.97 -3.05 8.11
CA MET A 149 4.41 -2.78 8.22
C MET A 149 4.76 -2.25 9.61
N ASP A 150 5.94 -2.63 10.09
CA ASP A 150 6.60 -2.17 11.29
C ASP A 150 8.12 -2.22 11.09
N ASP A 151 8.87 -1.83 12.10
CA ASP A 151 10.34 -1.82 12.07
C ASP A 151 10.97 -3.22 12.16
N THR A 152 10.17 -4.30 12.24
CA THR A 152 10.71 -5.66 12.33
C THR A 152 11.22 -6.11 10.97
N LYS A 153 12.44 -6.71 10.99
CA LYS A 153 13.04 -7.33 9.80
C LYS A 153 12.85 -8.84 9.79
N GLU A 154 11.83 -9.33 10.48
CA GLU A 154 11.57 -10.76 10.60
C GLU A 154 10.96 -11.32 9.31
N THR A 155 11.23 -12.58 9.05
CA THR A 155 10.54 -13.34 8.01
C THR A 155 9.08 -13.50 8.40
N ARG A 156 8.18 -12.98 7.57
CA ARG A 156 6.74 -13.08 7.83
C ARG A 156 5.90 -12.99 6.57
N LEU A 157 4.73 -13.59 6.65
CA LEU A 157 3.67 -13.45 5.67
C LEU A 157 2.74 -12.32 6.08
N PHE A 158 2.42 -11.41 5.15
CA PHE A 158 1.39 -10.40 5.36
C PHE A 158 0.01 -10.97 5.02
N ASN A 159 -1.03 -10.55 5.72
CA ASN A 159 -2.39 -10.91 5.40
C ASN A 159 -2.79 -10.28 4.06
N PRO A 160 -3.13 -11.08 3.05
CA PRO A 160 -3.60 -10.54 1.78
C PRO A 160 -4.97 -9.89 1.93
N GLU A 161 -5.25 -8.92 1.09
CA GLU A 161 -6.59 -8.38 0.97
C GLU A 161 -7.56 -9.34 0.28
N ASN A 162 -8.85 -9.06 0.46
CA ASN A 162 -9.89 -9.77 -0.26
C ASN A 162 -9.77 -9.49 -1.75
N SER A 163 -9.73 -10.56 -2.56
CA SER A 163 -9.64 -10.45 -4.00
C SER A 163 -10.96 -10.85 -4.66
N THR A 164 -11.38 -10.07 -5.63
CA THR A 164 -12.59 -10.37 -6.41
C THR A 164 -12.23 -11.25 -7.60
N ILE A 165 -12.89 -12.40 -7.73
CA ILE A 165 -12.78 -13.24 -8.93
C ILE A 165 -13.68 -12.65 -10.02
N GLY A 166 -13.06 -12.12 -11.07
CA GLY A 166 -13.78 -11.53 -12.19
C GLY A 166 -13.11 -11.85 -13.54
N ASN A 167 -13.78 -11.50 -14.61
CA ASN A 167 -13.19 -11.42 -15.93
C ASN A 167 -13.06 -9.93 -16.28
N TRP A 168 -11.86 -9.42 -16.14
CA TRP A 168 -11.53 -8.04 -16.52
C TRP A 168 -11.40 -7.99 -18.05
N TYR A 169 -12.54 -7.97 -18.73
CA TYR A 169 -12.58 -7.93 -20.18
C TYR A 169 -12.91 -6.51 -20.65
N SER A 170 -12.01 -5.91 -21.40
CA SER A 170 -12.35 -4.72 -22.17
C SER A 170 -12.94 -5.16 -23.50
N GLN A 171 -14.23 -4.92 -23.71
CA GLN A 171 -14.88 -5.15 -25.01
C GLN A 171 -14.41 -4.18 -26.10
N LEU A 172 -13.73 -3.08 -25.71
CA LEU A 172 -13.38 -1.98 -26.60
C LEU A 172 -11.96 -2.07 -27.17
N ASN A 173 -11.09 -2.89 -26.61
CA ASN A 173 -9.74 -3.09 -27.14
C ASN A 173 -9.16 -4.42 -26.66
N SER A 174 -8.76 -5.26 -27.58
CA SER A 174 -8.02 -6.49 -27.32
C SER A 174 -6.57 -6.25 -26.86
N ASN A 175 -6.13 -5.01 -26.85
CA ASN A 175 -4.80 -4.64 -26.38
C ASN A 175 -4.80 -4.57 -24.87
N TYR A 176 -4.33 -5.63 -24.26
CA TYR A 176 -3.99 -5.69 -22.84
C TYR A 176 -2.94 -4.61 -22.57
N SER A 177 -3.29 -3.62 -21.75
CA SER A 177 -2.26 -2.65 -21.32
C SER A 177 -1.35 -3.38 -20.34
N ASP A 178 -0.15 -3.67 -20.77
CA ASP A 178 0.92 -4.26 -19.95
C ASP A 178 1.70 -3.19 -19.15
N GLY A 179 1.23 -1.94 -19.21
CA GLY A 179 1.89 -0.81 -18.55
C GLY A 179 3.14 -0.32 -19.27
N THR A 180 3.43 -0.82 -20.47
CA THR A 180 4.57 -0.36 -21.27
C THR A 180 4.34 1.02 -21.89
N SER A 181 3.08 1.44 -22.01
CA SER A 181 2.73 2.78 -22.46
C SER A 181 2.78 3.78 -21.31
N THR A 182 3.48 4.89 -21.50
CA THR A 182 3.64 5.98 -20.52
C THR A 182 2.31 6.61 -20.07
N PHE A 183 1.23 6.43 -20.84
CA PHE A 183 -0.06 7.08 -20.65
C PHE A 183 -1.20 6.12 -20.30
N THR A 184 -0.92 4.84 -20.12
CA THR A 184 -1.93 3.85 -19.77
C THR A 184 -1.62 3.25 -18.40
N GLY A 185 -2.62 3.18 -17.52
CA GLY A 185 -2.52 2.45 -16.26
C GLY A 185 -2.42 0.94 -16.46
N VAL A 186 -1.86 0.25 -15.49
CA VAL A 186 -1.84 -1.22 -15.44
C VAL A 186 -3.12 -1.68 -14.74
N ASN A 187 -3.77 -2.71 -15.27
CA ASN A 187 -4.91 -3.32 -14.58
C ASN A 187 -4.47 -3.96 -13.26
N PRO A 188 -5.35 -4.03 -12.24
CA PRO A 188 -5.08 -4.76 -11.03
C PRO A 188 -4.67 -6.20 -11.32
N ALA A 189 -3.86 -6.78 -10.44
CA ALA A 189 -3.42 -8.16 -10.57
C ALA A 189 -4.62 -9.11 -10.63
N ASN A 190 -4.64 -10.03 -11.60
CA ASN A 190 -5.70 -11.02 -11.73
C ASN A 190 -5.45 -12.19 -10.77
N GLY A 191 -5.82 -12.01 -9.51
CA GLY A 191 -5.63 -13.00 -8.45
C GLY A 191 -5.41 -12.38 -7.09
N VAL A 192 -5.05 -13.20 -6.11
CA VAL A 192 -4.72 -12.78 -4.75
C VAL A 192 -3.26 -12.37 -4.70
N VAL A 193 -3.00 -11.12 -4.34
CA VAL A 193 -1.64 -10.62 -4.13
C VAL A 193 -1.17 -11.04 -2.74
N ILE A 194 -0.08 -11.76 -2.69
CA ILE A 194 0.52 -12.28 -1.45
C ILE A 194 1.86 -11.59 -1.27
N TYR A 195 2.02 -10.85 -0.17
CA TYR A 195 3.27 -10.23 0.23
C TYR A 195 3.90 -11.02 1.38
N TYR A 196 5.21 -11.12 1.36
CA TYR A 196 6.00 -11.70 2.44
C TYR A 196 7.35 -11.01 2.54
N ASN A 197 7.85 -10.90 3.76
CA ASN A 197 9.17 -10.36 4.05
C ASN A 197 10.12 -11.51 4.36
N LEU A 198 11.34 -11.44 3.87
CA LEU A 198 12.41 -12.39 4.20
C LEU A 198 13.56 -11.66 4.88
N ASN A 199 14.02 -12.19 6.00
CA ASN A 199 15.24 -11.73 6.63
C ASN A 199 16.50 -12.26 5.88
N GLU A 200 17.66 -11.76 6.26
CA GLU A 200 18.94 -12.12 5.65
C GLU A 200 19.31 -13.61 5.83
N GLY A 201 18.83 -14.25 6.91
CA GLY A 201 19.11 -15.66 7.20
C GLY A 201 18.24 -16.66 6.43
N ASP A 202 17.10 -16.23 5.93
CA ASP A 202 16.10 -17.13 5.35
C ASP A 202 16.05 -17.08 3.81
N HIS A 203 16.67 -16.07 3.18
CA HIS A 203 16.56 -15.88 1.73
C HIS A 203 17.16 -17.02 0.90
N ASP A 204 18.17 -17.75 1.41
CA ASP A 204 18.80 -18.88 0.74
C ASP A 204 18.11 -20.22 1.03
N GLN A 205 17.10 -20.23 1.91
CA GLN A 205 16.41 -21.46 2.28
C GLN A 205 15.32 -21.83 1.26
N LYS A 206 14.86 -23.07 1.34
CA LYS A 206 13.68 -23.48 0.60
C LYS A 206 12.47 -22.79 1.19
N LEU A 207 11.85 -21.92 0.39
CA LEU A 207 10.65 -21.20 0.74
C LEU A 207 9.44 -21.87 0.08
N THR A 208 8.35 -22.04 0.82
CA THR A 208 7.13 -22.64 0.31
C THR A 208 5.91 -21.85 0.79
N VAL A 209 5.07 -21.40 -0.14
CA VAL A 209 3.72 -20.88 0.15
C VAL A 209 2.71 -22.00 -0.11
N LYS A 210 1.89 -22.30 0.89
CA LYS A 210 0.79 -23.25 0.79
C LYS A 210 -0.54 -22.54 0.98
N ILE A 211 -1.51 -22.90 0.16
CA ILE A 211 -2.87 -22.33 0.16
C ILE A 211 -3.86 -23.46 0.42
N TYR A 212 -4.70 -23.30 1.42
CA TYR A 212 -5.68 -24.28 1.87
C TYR A 212 -7.09 -23.68 1.77
N ASP A 213 -8.08 -24.52 1.52
CA ASP A 213 -9.49 -24.14 1.66
C ASP A 213 -9.94 -24.10 3.13
N GLU A 214 -11.20 -23.79 3.36
CA GLU A 214 -11.81 -23.73 4.69
C GLU A 214 -11.80 -25.07 5.45
N ASN A 215 -11.70 -26.20 4.74
CA ASN A 215 -11.60 -27.54 5.29
C ASN A 215 -10.15 -28.00 5.52
N ASN A 216 -9.17 -27.07 5.41
CA ASN A 216 -7.73 -27.34 5.47
C ASN A 216 -7.23 -28.29 4.39
N LYS A 217 -7.94 -28.44 3.27
CA LYS A 217 -7.46 -29.19 2.12
C LYS A 217 -6.48 -28.31 1.34
N LEU A 218 -5.29 -28.87 1.02
CA LEU A 218 -4.30 -28.18 0.21
C LEU A 218 -4.81 -27.96 -1.21
N ILE A 219 -4.89 -26.72 -1.63
CA ILE A 219 -5.31 -26.27 -2.95
C ILE A 219 -4.11 -26.02 -3.86
N ARG A 220 -3.09 -25.35 -3.31
CA ARG A 220 -1.92 -24.97 -4.08
C ARG A 220 -0.67 -24.94 -3.18
N GLU A 221 0.44 -25.37 -3.76
CA GLU A 221 1.76 -25.27 -3.19
C GLU A 221 2.68 -24.63 -4.23
N ILE A 222 3.43 -23.60 -3.85
CA ILE A 222 4.39 -22.90 -4.68
C ILE A 222 5.66 -22.73 -3.87
N ASN A 223 6.82 -22.96 -4.49
CA ASN A 223 8.11 -22.79 -3.83
C ASN A 223 9.07 -21.94 -4.68
N ASN A 224 10.24 -21.62 -4.13
CA ASN A 224 11.29 -20.84 -4.80
C ASN A 224 12.22 -21.70 -5.66
N GLN A 225 11.96 -23.00 -5.81
CA GLN A 225 12.80 -23.90 -6.57
C GLN A 225 12.26 -24.15 -7.97
N THR A 226 13.08 -23.93 -8.97
CA THR A 226 12.73 -24.25 -10.36
C THR A 226 12.82 -25.75 -10.60
N ASN A 227 11.75 -26.36 -11.14
CA ASN A 227 11.79 -27.74 -11.57
C ASN A 227 12.78 -27.90 -12.76
N LYS A 228 13.94 -28.45 -12.49
CA LYS A 228 14.99 -28.70 -13.51
C LYS A 228 14.60 -29.77 -14.55
N ASN A 229 13.69 -30.65 -14.19
CA ASN A 229 13.22 -31.73 -15.07
C ASN A 229 11.98 -31.35 -15.91
N PHE A 230 11.59 -30.07 -15.87
CA PHE A 230 10.45 -29.62 -16.68
C PHE A 230 10.85 -29.55 -18.16
N ILE A 231 10.14 -30.32 -18.98
CA ILE A 231 10.30 -30.35 -20.45
C ILE A 231 9.26 -29.40 -21.06
N SER A 232 9.73 -28.34 -21.71
CA SER A 232 8.89 -27.45 -22.48
C SER A 232 8.74 -27.98 -23.92
N TYR A 233 7.51 -28.05 -24.42
CA TYR A 233 7.22 -28.42 -25.80
C TYR A 233 6.03 -27.65 -26.32
N ASN A 234 5.89 -27.55 -27.65
CA ASN A 234 4.81 -26.81 -28.27
C ASN A 234 3.44 -27.44 -27.93
N GLY A 235 2.50 -26.62 -27.43
CA GLY A 235 1.18 -27.09 -26.98
C GLY A 235 1.19 -27.79 -25.61
N GLY A 236 2.32 -27.81 -24.89
CA GLY A 236 2.43 -28.35 -23.55
C GLY A 236 2.04 -27.36 -22.43
N PRO A 237 2.08 -27.85 -21.16
CA PRO A 237 1.83 -26.97 -20.00
C PRO A 237 2.91 -25.89 -19.85
N SER A 238 2.50 -24.75 -19.33
CA SER A 238 3.46 -23.73 -18.90
C SER A 238 4.18 -24.18 -17.63
N ARG A 239 5.43 -23.69 -17.46
CA ARG A 239 6.19 -23.90 -16.23
C ARG A 239 5.40 -23.30 -15.04
N GLU A 240 5.43 -24.03 -13.92
CA GLU A 240 4.85 -23.51 -12.68
C GLU A 240 5.59 -22.24 -12.23
N PRO A 241 4.87 -21.25 -11.68
CA PRO A 241 5.50 -20.06 -11.13
C PRO A 241 6.37 -20.44 -9.92
N VAL A 242 7.40 -19.65 -9.70
CA VAL A 242 8.28 -19.78 -8.52
C VAL A 242 8.19 -18.52 -7.67
N LEU A 243 8.41 -18.68 -6.36
CA LEU A 243 8.49 -17.58 -5.43
C LEU A 243 9.80 -16.83 -5.60
N THR A 244 9.78 -15.51 -5.42
CA THR A 244 10.99 -14.71 -5.26
C THR A 244 11.57 -14.92 -3.87
N ASN A 245 12.89 -14.81 -3.72
CA ASN A 245 13.59 -14.97 -2.44
C ASN A 245 14.55 -13.79 -2.18
N ASN A 246 14.15 -12.60 -2.53
CA ASN A 246 14.92 -11.39 -2.22
C ASN A 246 14.84 -11.07 -0.72
N ILE A 247 15.93 -10.56 -0.15
CA ILE A 247 15.90 -10.00 1.20
C ILE A 247 14.92 -8.82 1.21
N GLY A 248 14.09 -8.76 2.24
CA GLY A 248 13.03 -7.76 2.36
C GLY A 248 11.72 -8.19 1.72
N LEU A 249 10.97 -7.22 1.20
CA LEU A 249 9.62 -7.42 0.70
C LEU A 249 9.60 -8.17 -0.64
N ASN A 250 8.84 -9.24 -0.69
CA ASN A 250 8.57 -10.05 -1.87
C ASN A 250 7.08 -10.05 -2.19
N ARG A 251 6.74 -10.28 -3.45
CA ARG A 251 5.38 -10.29 -3.96
C ARG A 251 5.15 -11.49 -4.84
N PHE A 252 4.05 -12.20 -4.60
CA PHE A 252 3.55 -13.28 -5.44
C PHE A 252 2.08 -13.07 -5.74
N VAL A 253 1.60 -13.44 -6.93
CA VAL A 253 0.18 -13.39 -7.28
C VAL A 253 -0.33 -14.81 -7.50
N TRP A 254 -1.23 -15.26 -6.64
CA TRP A 254 -1.95 -16.50 -6.85
C TRP A 254 -3.16 -16.24 -7.77
N ASN A 255 -3.14 -16.80 -8.95
CA ASN A 255 -4.16 -16.66 -9.97
C ASN A 255 -5.49 -17.42 -9.68
N THR A 256 -5.73 -17.75 -8.41
CA THR A 256 -6.90 -18.51 -7.93
C THR A 256 -7.11 -19.87 -8.62
N ARG A 257 -6.03 -20.51 -9.07
CA ARG A 257 -6.09 -21.82 -9.71
C ARG A 257 -5.37 -22.89 -8.91
N HIS A 258 -5.88 -24.09 -9.02
CA HIS A 258 -5.19 -25.30 -8.59
C HIS A 258 -3.93 -25.52 -9.42
N LYS A 259 -3.12 -26.51 -9.02
CA LYS A 259 -1.93 -26.90 -9.77
C LYS A 259 -2.28 -27.24 -11.22
N SER A 260 -1.40 -26.87 -12.15
CA SER A 260 -1.55 -27.21 -13.56
C SER A 260 -1.56 -28.73 -13.79
N LEU A 261 -2.27 -29.15 -14.80
CA LEU A 261 -2.31 -30.55 -15.21
C LEU A 261 -0.94 -30.97 -15.76
N ILE A 262 -0.61 -32.23 -15.57
CA ILE A 262 0.60 -32.82 -16.13
C ILE A 262 0.36 -33.14 -17.61
N GLY A 263 1.20 -32.60 -18.49
CA GLY A 263 1.18 -32.93 -19.90
C GLY A 263 1.95 -34.21 -20.21
N VAL A 264 1.58 -34.88 -21.26
CA VAL A 264 2.39 -35.99 -21.84
C VAL A 264 3.42 -35.35 -22.78
N PRO A 265 4.72 -35.53 -22.57
CA PRO A 265 5.74 -34.92 -23.42
C PRO A 265 5.53 -35.22 -24.90
N TYR A 266 5.61 -34.16 -25.70
CA TYR A 266 5.44 -34.17 -27.15
C TYR A 266 4.05 -34.59 -27.67
N ALA A 267 3.06 -34.82 -26.80
CA ALA A 267 1.69 -35.02 -27.20
C ALA A 267 0.96 -33.68 -27.36
N TYR A 268 0.42 -33.43 -28.53
CA TYR A 268 -0.49 -32.30 -28.76
C TYR A 268 -1.84 -32.59 -28.13
N ILE A 269 -2.32 -31.68 -27.27
CA ILE A 269 -3.65 -31.75 -26.68
C ILE A 269 -4.34 -30.43 -26.99
N GLU A 270 -5.47 -30.52 -27.68
CA GLU A 270 -6.31 -29.34 -27.87
C GLU A 270 -7.05 -29.03 -26.58
N GLY A 271 -6.50 -28.07 -25.82
CA GLY A 271 -7.02 -27.72 -24.52
C GLY A 271 -6.05 -26.84 -23.70
N ARG A 272 -6.40 -26.64 -22.45
CA ARG A 272 -5.58 -25.87 -21.51
C ARG A 272 -5.11 -26.75 -20.35
N PHE A 273 -3.84 -26.71 -20.05
CA PHE A 273 -3.26 -27.41 -18.91
C PHE A 273 -3.44 -26.67 -17.57
N SER A 274 -3.98 -25.46 -17.58
CA SER A 274 -4.22 -24.69 -16.35
C SER A 274 -5.13 -25.48 -15.41
N GLY A 275 -4.79 -25.54 -14.14
CA GLY A 275 -5.65 -26.07 -13.10
C GLY A 275 -7.03 -25.37 -13.08
N HIS A 276 -8.05 -26.04 -12.59
CA HIS A 276 -9.37 -25.42 -12.44
C HIS A 276 -9.32 -24.24 -11.47
N LYS A 277 -10.23 -23.29 -11.60
CA LYS A 277 -10.35 -22.15 -10.70
C LYS A 277 -10.82 -22.63 -9.31
N ALA A 278 -10.25 -22.05 -8.26
CA ALA A 278 -10.78 -22.18 -6.92
C ALA A 278 -12.16 -21.50 -6.85
N ILE A 279 -13.05 -22.04 -6.06
CA ILE A 279 -14.38 -21.46 -5.84
C ILE A 279 -14.27 -20.22 -4.94
N PRO A 280 -15.18 -19.24 -5.03
CA PRO A 280 -15.23 -18.16 -4.04
C PRO A 280 -15.41 -18.70 -2.62
N GLY A 281 -14.62 -18.19 -1.67
CA GLY A 281 -14.63 -18.67 -0.29
C GLY A 281 -13.45 -18.15 0.52
N LYS A 282 -13.30 -18.64 1.73
CA LYS A 282 -12.18 -18.32 2.61
C LYS A 282 -11.03 -19.30 2.39
N TYR A 283 -9.83 -18.77 2.33
CA TYR A 283 -8.61 -19.52 2.13
C TYR A 283 -7.61 -19.18 3.22
N LYS A 284 -6.82 -20.16 3.63
CA LYS A 284 -5.70 -19.98 4.56
C LYS A 284 -4.40 -20.08 3.79
N ILE A 285 -3.48 -19.18 4.06
CA ILE A 285 -2.15 -19.15 3.45
C ILE A 285 -1.11 -19.36 4.55
N SER A 286 -0.11 -20.19 4.30
CA SER A 286 1.07 -20.34 5.14
C SER A 286 2.34 -20.11 4.34
N LEU A 287 3.36 -19.59 5.00
CA LEU A 287 4.74 -19.47 4.54
C LEU A 287 5.60 -20.39 5.40
N GLU A 288 6.36 -21.28 4.76
CA GLU A 288 7.22 -22.28 5.41
C GLU A 288 8.62 -22.26 4.80
#